data_53ef76ae6ebb86dadebce557bde63f26
#
_entry.id   53ef76ae6ebb86dadebce557bde63f26
#
_cell.length_a   1.000
_cell.length_b   1.000
_cell.length_c   1.000
_cell.angle_alpha   90.00
_cell.angle_beta   90.00
_cell.angle_gamma   90.00
#
_symmetry.space_group_name_H-M   'P 1'
#
loop_
_entity.id
_entity.type
_entity.pdbx_description
1 polymer ?
#
loop_
_entity_poly.entity_id
_entity_poly.type
_entity_poly.pdbx_seq_one_letter_code
_entity_poly.pdbx_strand_id
1 'polypeptide(L)'
;MTRTLVPVITLALLVAACGGSGDDAAVATTPSSEDAATSTVPPTTAASTTAPPPTVAPTDVAAIEPLAINHLQVIGSHNSFHLKPQDVAFEAIRAVSPELAESIEYSHRPLTEQLEQFGIRQFELDVFADPDGGLYANRVANAVIGLDPLAPEPELQLPGYKVLHTQDFDYETTCLTLVACLGEIEAWSSGNPGHLPIMVMIEIKTQSVPEAAAADGIELTIDLPWTVPVPTTPELLDALDAEITSVIDDAELITPDDVRGDAPTLGAAVLERGWPTLDDSRGKVLVLLNNTGAIRDLYTLGRPSLEGRPMFTSAAPGDPDAAFVRIDDPSSEGIVDAVRAGYLVRTRTDSPTADARANDTTDRELAFASGAHYLSTDYYEPSAYFDSPYVVAFADGAVARCNPITAPPSCSADQLTE
;
A
#
# COMPACT_ATOMS: atom_id res chain seq x y z
N MET A 1 -22.70 -14.87 -50.81
CA MET A 1 -21.63 -14.42 -49.95
C MET A 1 -21.95 -12.99 -49.54
N THR A 2 -22.75 -12.86 -48.52
CA THR A 2 -23.19 -11.56 -47.98
C THR A 2 -22.25 -11.24 -46.80
N ARG A 3 -21.38 -10.25 -46.97
CA ARG A 3 -20.55 -9.73 -45.88
C ARG A 3 -21.43 -8.86 -45.00
N THR A 4 -21.72 -9.34 -43.82
CA THR A 4 -22.31 -8.56 -42.73
C THR A 4 -21.24 -7.59 -42.24
N LEU A 5 -21.42 -6.29 -42.49
CA LEU A 5 -20.66 -5.24 -41.82
C LEU A 5 -21.13 -5.20 -40.37
N VAL A 6 -20.28 -5.61 -39.46
CA VAL A 6 -20.43 -5.30 -38.04
C VAL A 6 -20.07 -3.81 -37.88
N PRO A 7 -20.96 -2.98 -37.31
CA PRO A 7 -20.60 -1.60 -37.03
C PRO A 7 -19.52 -1.62 -35.92
N VAL A 8 -18.36 -1.09 -36.21
CA VAL A 8 -17.36 -0.73 -35.22
C VAL A 8 -17.96 0.44 -34.45
N ILE A 9 -18.59 0.13 -33.32
CA ILE A 9 -18.99 1.15 -32.36
C ILE A 9 -17.68 1.56 -31.64
N THR A 10 -17.26 2.78 -31.90
CA THR A 10 -16.12 3.36 -31.17
C THR A 10 -16.55 3.57 -29.73
N LEU A 11 -16.14 2.67 -28.86
CA LEU A 11 -16.41 2.69 -27.44
C LEU A 11 -15.41 3.63 -26.80
N ALA A 12 -15.83 4.84 -26.47
CA ALA A 12 -15.04 5.75 -25.65
C ALA A 12 -15.26 5.40 -24.17
N LEU A 13 -14.50 4.43 -23.68
CA LEU A 13 -14.36 4.12 -22.24
C LEU A 13 -13.06 4.73 -21.76
N LEU A 14 -13.14 5.62 -20.81
CA LEU A 14 -11.99 6.21 -20.13
C LEU A 14 -12.15 6.05 -18.63
N VAL A 15 -11.06 5.76 -17.97
CA VAL A 15 -11.00 5.32 -16.59
C VAL A 15 -10.07 6.18 -15.78
N ALA A 16 -10.50 6.41 -14.57
CA ALA A 16 -9.69 6.95 -13.51
C ALA A 16 -8.45 6.07 -13.28
N ALA A 17 -7.29 6.55 -13.66
CA ALA A 17 -6.06 6.08 -13.06
C ALA A 17 -6.10 6.41 -11.58
N CYS A 18 -5.64 5.53 -10.72
CA CYS A 18 -5.53 5.72 -9.29
C CYS A 18 -4.72 6.98 -8.96
N GLY A 19 -5.37 8.12 -9.00
CA GLY A 19 -4.84 9.40 -8.55
C GLY A 19 -5.67 9.84 -7.34
N GLY A 20 -5.15 9.60 -6.15
CA GLY A 20 -5.74 10.17 -4.94
C GLY A 20 -5.72 11.70 -5.07
N SER A 21 -6.88 12.33 -4.95
CA SER A 21 -6.99 13.77 -4.85
C SER A 21 -6.26 14.26 -3.60
N GLY A 22 -5.01 14.70 -3.78
CA GLY A 22 -4.27 15.42 -2.77
C GLY A 22 -4.63 16.89 -2.85
N ASP A 23 -5.32 17.43 -1.84
CA ASP A 23 -5.38 18.86 -1.61
C ASP A 23 -4.02 19.32 -1.07
N ASP A 24 -3.18 19.84 -1.95
CA ASP A 24 -1.94 20.52 -1.60
C ASP A 24 -2.23 21.86 -0.93
N ALA A 25 -2.21 21.90 0.40
CA ALA A 25 -2.13 23.14 1.14
C ALA A 25 -0.68 23.64 1.15
N ALA A 26 -0.36 24.57 0.27
CA ALA A 26 0.92 25.25 0.21
C ALA A 26 1.18 26.06 1.49
N VAL A 27 2.16 25.65 2.28
CA VAL A 27 2.75 26.45 3.36
C VAL A 27 3.91 27.26 2.79
N ALA A 28 3.73 28.58 2.73
CA ALA A 28 4.77 29.53 2.35
C ALA A 28 5.79 29.70 3.48
N THR A 29 7.06 29.35 3.22
CA THR A 29 8.17 29.71 4.12
C THR A 29 8.97 30.86 3.50
N THR A 30 9.09 31.95 4.25
CA THR A 30 10.02 33.05 3.98
C THR A 30 11.41 32.71 4.50
N PRO A 31 12.48 33.08 3.78
CA PRO A 31 13.85 32.85 4.24
C PRO A 31 14.34 33.97 5.18
N SER A 32 15.07 33.58 6.22
CA SER A 32 15.87 34.50 7.02
C SER A 32 17.34 34.13 6.95
N SER A 33 18.15 35.09 6.61
CA SER A 33 19.60 35.04 6.38
C SER A 33 20.42 35.37 7.63
N GLU A 34 21.75 35.02 7.54
CA GLU A 34 22.92 35.52 8.31
C GLU A 34 23.17 34.82 9.65
N ASP A 35 24.36 34.42 10.07
CA ASP A 35 25.71 35.01 9.88
C ASP A 35 26.81 33.96 10.20
N ALA A 36 27.96 34.12 9.51
CA ALA A 36 29.16 33.33 9.71
C ALA A 36 30.05 33.92 10.82
N ALA A 37 30.58 33.09 11.69
CA ALA A 37 31.69 33.46 12.57
C ALA A 37 32.80 32.41 12.57
N THR A 38 33.91 32.77 12.01
CA THR A 38 35.22 32.06 12.05
C THR A 38 35.89 32.24 13.42
N SER A 39 36.32 31.15 14.04
CA SER A 39 37.19 31.18 15.21
C SER A 39 38.43 30.33 14.98
N THR A 40 39.58 30.96 15.01
CA THR A 40 40.91 30.37 14.92
C THR A 40 41.45 30.07 16.33
N VAL A 41 41.96 28.85 16.56
CA VAL A 41 42.65 28.42 17.78
C VAL A 41 44.12 28.05 17.42
N PRO A 42 45.15 28.55 18.15
CA PRO A 42 46.55 28.24 17.90
C PRO A 42 46.98 26.88 18.52
N PRO A 43 48.07 26.26 18.02
CA PRO A 43 48.49 24.94 18.46
C PRO A 43 49.31 25.03 19.76
N THR A 44 48.96 24.17 20.73
CA THR A 44 49.74 23.95 21.94
C THR A 44 50.49 22.63 21.84
N THR A 45 51.82 22.73 21.95
CA THR A 45 52.75 21.57 22.05
C THR A 45 52.68 20.97 23.44
N ALA A 46 52.33 19.65 23.55
CA ALA A 46 52.38 18.91 24.81
C ALA A 46 53.40 17.77 24.73
N ALA A 47 54.18 17.65 25.78
CA ALA A 47 55.28 16.70 25.96
C ALA A 47 54.75 15.27 26.20
N SER A 48 55.47 14.30 25.62
CA SER A 48 55.20 12.86 25.72
C SER A 48 55.66 12.33 27.07
N THR A 49 54.72 11.81 27.90
CA THR A 49 55.00 10.92 29.04
C THR A 49 54.41 9.55 28.75
N THR A 50 55.27 8.57 28.67
CA THR A 50 54.95 7.15 28.48
C THR A 50 54.30 6.60 29.75
N ALA A 51 52.99 6.30 29.65
CA ALA A 51 52.25 5.55 30.68
C ALA A 51 52.23 4.03 30.31
N PRO A 52 52.13 3.10 31.28
CA PRO A 52 52.05 1.68 31.02
C PRO A 52 50.74 1.34 30.26
N PRO A 53 50.68 0.22 29.48
CA PRO A 53 49.51 -0.11 28.71
C PRO A 53 48.29 -0.33 29.62
N PRO A 54 47.12 0.17 29.26
CA PRO A 54 45.89 -0.07 30.00
C PRO A 54 45.51 -1.54 29.90
N THR A 55 45.19 -2.13 31.03
CA THR A 55 44.51 -3.42 31.13
C THR A 55 43.15 -3.24 30.40
N VAL A 56 42.96 -3.94 29.28
CA VAL A 56 41.68 -3.95 28.57
C VAL A 56 40.65 -4.59 29.49
N ALA A 57 39.75 -3.79 30.04
CA ALA A 57 38.51 -4.28 30.67
C ALA A 57 37.73 -5.08 29.63
N PRO A 58 36.98 -6.12 30.04
CA PRO A 58 36.11 -6.82 29.09
C PRO A 58 35.19 -5.76 28.45
N THR A 59 35.23 -5.71 27.13
CA THR A 59 34.30 -4.92 26.35
C THR A 59 32.89 -5.31 26.78
N ASP A 60 32.17 -4.38 27.41
CA ASP A 60 30.73 -4.48 27.53
C ASP A 60 30.23 -4.74 26.10
N VAL A 61 29.74 -5.95 25.86
CA VAL A 61 28.97 -6.24 24.67
C VAL A 61 27.74 -5.34 24.81
N ALA A 62 27.74 -4.21 24.09
CA ALA A 62 26.58 -3.34 24.08
C ALA A 62 25.36 -4.23 23.79
N ALA A 63 24.37 -4.17 24.68
CA ALA A 63 23.14 -4.93 24.48
C ALA A 63 22.61 -4.54 23.10
N ILE A 64 22.39 -5.55 22.25
CA ILE A 64 21.83 -5.32 20.92
C ILE A 64 20.44 -4.73 21.16
N GLU A 65 20.21 -3.52 20.68
CA GLU A 65 18.92 -2.85 20.81
C GLU A 65 17.89 -3.63 19.98
N PRO A 66 16.72 -3.99 20.55
CA PRO A 66 15.73 -4.74 19.81
C PRO A 66 15.21 -3.91 18.63
N LEU A 67 15.05 -4.56 17.48
CA LEU A 67 14.44 -3.91 16.32
C LEU A 67 12.94 -3.73 16.56
N ALA A 68 12.39 -2.61 16.09
CA ALA A 68 10.96 -2.35 15.99
C ALA A 68 10.49 -2.45 14.53
N ILE A 69 9.19 -2.58 14.31
CA ILE A 69 8.65 -2.73 12.94
C ILE A 69 8.95 -1.55 12.03
N ASN A 70 9.10 -0.33 12.57
CA ASN A 70 9.50 0.85 11.82
C ASN A 70 11.03 0.95 11.55
N HIS A 71 11.79 -0.08 11.91
CA HIS A 71 13.21 -0.18 11.54
C HIS A 71 13.45 -0.96 10.24
N LEU A 72 12.38 -1.34 9.54
CA LEU A 72 12.41 -2.17 8.34
C LEU A 72 11.97 -1.39 7.10
N GLN A 73 12.46 -1.82 5.94
CA GLN A 73 11.83 -1.60 4.65
C GLN A 73 11.46 -2.94 4.04
N VAL A 74 10.25 -3.02 3.47
CA VAL A 74 9.75 -4.21 2.75
C VAL A 74 9.19 -3.79 1.39
N ILE A 75 9.15 -4.74 0.46
CA ILE A 75 8.47 -4.55 -0.83
C ILE A 75 6.99 -4.89 -0.64
N GLY A 76 6.13 -4.07 -1.24
CA GLY A 76 4.70 -4.29 -1.34
C GLY A 76 4.24 -4.35 -2.79
N SER A 77 3.10 -4.97 -3.04
CA SER A 77 2.40 -4.88 -4.31
C SER A 77 1.24 -3.88 -4.22
N HIS A 78 1.04 -3.12 -5.30
CA HIS A 78 -0.11 -2.24 -5.47
C HIS A 78 -1.21 -3.02 -6.19
N ASN A 79 -2.48 -2.82 -5.79
CA ASN A 79 -3.60 -3.60 -6.33
C ASN A 79 -3.26 -5.10 -6.41
N SER A 80 -2.84 -5.66 -5.31
CA SER A 80 -2.15 -6.96 -5.21
C SER A 80 -2.92 -8.15 -5.79
N PHE A 81 -4.21 -7.97 -6.00
CA PHE A 81 -5.18 -8.92 -6.55
C PHE A 81 -5.32 -8.81 -8.07
N HIS A 82 -4.88 -7.70 -8.69
CA HIS A 82 -5.22 -7.30 -10.05
C HIS A 82 -4.67 -8.26 -11.11
N LEU A 83 -5.51 -8.58 -12.08
CA LEU A 83 -5.15 -9.24 -13.33
C LEU A 83 -5.54 -8.35 -14.50
N LYS A 84 -4.64 -8.21 -15.47
CA LYS A 84 -4.92 -7.49 -16.72
C LYS A 84 -6.26 -7.95 -17.31
N PRO A 85 -7.13 -7.02 -17.75
CA PRO A 85 -8.37 -7.38 -18.42
C PRO A 85 -8.16 -8.33 -19.60
N GLN A 86 -9.16 -9.17 -19.88
CA GLN A 86 -9.13 -10.04 -21.04
C GLN A 86 -8.83 -9.25 -22.32
N ASP A 87 -8.10 -9.84 -23.26
CA ASP A 87 -7.60 -9.14 -24.45
C ASP A 87 -8.67 -8.33 -25.20
N VAL A 88 -9.89 -8.84 -25.34
CA VAL A 88 -10.98 -8.12 -26.02
C VAL A 88 -11.39 -6.86 -25.25
N ALA A 89 -11.42 -6.92 -23.92
CA ALA A 89 -11.72 -5.78 -23.07
C ALA A 89 -10.55 -4.80 -23.06
N PHE A 90 -9.33 -5.31 -22.90
CA PHE A 90 -8.11 -4.51 -22.92
C PHE A 90 -7.94 -3.72 -24.24
N GLU A 91 -8.16 -4.37 -25.41
CA GLU A 91 -8.10 -3.69 -26.70
C GLU A 91 -9.20 -2.64 -26.87
N ALA A 92 -10.39 -2.86 -26.31
CA ALA A 92 -11.44 -1.87 -26.29
C ALA A 92 -11.08 -0.66 -25.45
N ILE A 93 -10.49 -0.86 -24.27
CA ILE A 93 -9.96 0.19 -23.40
C ILE A 93 -8.85 0.96 -24.12
N ARG A 94 -7.88 0.25 -24.71
CA ARG A 94 -6.74 0.87 -25.42
C ARG A 94 -7.16 1.70 -26.63
N ALA A 95 -8.25 1.30 -27.32
CA ALA A 95 -8.79 2.08 -28.43
C ALA A 95 -9.35 3.43 -28.00
N VAL A 96 -9.68 3.59 -26.73
CA VAL A 96 -10.28 4.77 -26.14
C VAL A 96 -9.25 5.62 -25.42
N SER A 97 -8.46 5.00 -24.55
CA SER A 97 -7.36 5.63 -23.81
C SER A 97 -6.16 4.69 -23.79
N PRO A 98 -5.16 4.94 -24.65
CA PRO A 98 -3.90 4.20 -24.58
C PRO A 98 -3.23 4.32 -23.22
N GLU A 99 -3.26 5.50 -22.62
CA GLU A 99 -2.63 5.78 -21.32
C GLU A 99 -3.24 4.95 -20.20
N LEU A 100 -4.58 4.84 -20.19
CA LEU A 100 -5.27 3.99 -19.23
C LEU A 100 -4.93 2.51 -19.47
N ALA A 101 -5.00 2.04 -20.72
CA ALA A 101 -4.64 0.66 -21.02
C ALA A 101 -3.22 0.35 -20.55
N GLU A 102 -2.27 1.28 -20.73
CA GLU A 102 -0.90 1.12 -20.22
C GLU A 102 -0.86 1.06 -18.70
N SER A 103 -1.68 1.83 -17.99
CA SER A 103 -1.68 1.86 -16.51
C SER A 103 -2.22 0.59 -15.86
N ILE A 104 -3.04 -0.19 -16.59
CA ILE A 104 -3.62 -1.46 -16.12
C ILE A 104 -3.04 -2.70 -16.83
N GLU A 105 -1.97 -2.53 -17.63
CA GLU A 105 -1.33 -3.65 -18.34
C GLU A 105 -0.31 -4.36 -17.43
N TYR A 106 -0.76 -4.84 -16.30
CA TYR A 106 -0.01 -5.69 -15.39
C TYR A 106 -0.92 -6.77 -14.79
N SER A 107 -0.32 -7.80 -14.26
CA SER A 107 -1.01 -8.85 -13.50
C SER A 107 -0.15 -9.32 -12.36
N HIS A 108 -0.77 -9.61 -11.24
CA HIS A 108 -0.12 -10.17 -10.09
C HIS A 108 -0.31 -11.69 -9.98
N ARG A 109 0.61 -12.32 -9.27
CA ARG A 109 0.47 -13.71 -8.84
C ARG A 109 -0.55 -13.80 -7.70
N PRO A 110 -1.15 -14.99 -7.42
CA PRO A 110 -1.89 -15.20 -6.19
C PRO A 110 -1.13 -14.71 -4.96
N LEU A 111 -1.82 -14.22 -3.93
CA LEU A 111 -1.18 -13.58 -2.77
C LEU A 111 -0.19 -14.52 -2.07
N THR A 112 -0.52 -15.82 -1.99
CA THR A 112 0.40 -16.83 -1.45
C THR A 112 1.71 -16.91 -2.24
N GLU A 113 1.67 -16.86 -3.59
CA GLU A 113 2.88 -16.87 -4.41
C GLU A 113 3.70 -15.59 -4.23
N GLN A 114 3.04 -14.44 -4.07
CA GLN A 114 3.72 -13.17 -3.78
C GLN A 114 4.47 -13.23 -2.45
N LEU A 115 3.90 -13.84 -1.41
CA LEU A 115 4.55 -14.07 -0.13
C LEU A 115 5.76 -14.99 -0.24
N GLU A 116 5.58 -16.16 -0.90
CA GLU A 116 6.58 -17.24 -0.92
C GLU A 116 7.73 -17.00 -1.87
N GLN A 117 7.43 -16.51 -3.10
CA GLN A 117 8.40 -16.46 -4.18
C GLN A 117 9.06 -15.10 -4.34
N PHE A 118 8.34 -14.03 -3.94
CA PHE A 118 8.79 -12.65 -4.14
C PHE A 118 9.03 -11.89 -2.83
N GLY A 119 8.72 -12.48 -1.68
CA GLY A 119 8.96 -11.86 -0.38
C GLY A 119 8.12 -10.62 -0.12
N ILE A 120 6.94 -10.51 -0.76
CA ILE A 120 6.02 -9.39 -0.55
C ILE A 120 5.49 -9.39 0.89
N ARG A 121 5.54 -8.23 1.55
CA ARG A 121 5.06 -8.05 2.94
C ARG A 121 4.10 -6.87 3.09
N GLN A 122 3.67 -6.29 1.98
CA GLN A 122 2.55 -5.33 1.95
C GLN A 122 1.66 -5.64 0.75
N PHE A 123 0.36 -5.69 0.99
CA PHE A 123 -0.68 -5.87 0.00
C PHE A 123 -1.61 -4.67 -0.04
N GLU A 124 -2.24 -4.43 -1.19
CA GLU A 124 -3.30 -3.45 -1.37
C GLU A 124 -4.50 -4.13 -2.03
N LEU A 125 -5.67 -4.01 -1.39
CA LEU A 125 -6.93 -4.62 -1.82
C LEU A 125 -8.00 -3.54 -1.99
N ASP A 126 -8.47 -3.36 -3.22
CA ASP A 126 -9.63 -2.52 -3.52
C ASP A 126 -10.92 -3.28 -3.26
N VAL A 127 -11.78 -2.73 -2.42
CA VAL A 127 -12.98 -3.42 -1.98
C VAL A 127 -14.25 -2.67 -2.29
N PHE A 128 -15.27 -3.40 -2.69
CA PHE A 128 -16.61 -2.91 -2.97
C PHE A 128 -17.61 -3.57 -2.03
N ALA A 129 -18.37 -2.76 -1.28
CA ALA A 129 -19.43 -3.27 -0.41
C ALA A 129 -20.57 -3.89 -1.23
N ASP A 130 -20.97 -5.10 -0.89
CA ASP A 130 -22.10 -5.81 -1.50
C ASP A 130 -22.93 -6.50 -0.40
N PRO A 131 -23.64 -5.72 0.44
CA PRO A 131 -24.31 -6.24 1.63
C PRO A 131 -25.45 -7.25 1.32
N ASP A 132 -26.05 -7.15 0.14
CA ASP A 132 -27.15 -8.05 -0.27
C ASP A 132 -26.68 -9.16 -1.21
N GLY A 133 -25.47 -9.05 -1.79
CA GLY A 133 -24.94 -9.92 -2.81
C GLY A 133 -25.52 -9.63 -4.21
N GLY A 134 -24.77 -9.95 -5.26
CA GLY A 134 -25.21 -9.86 -6.66
C GLY A 134 -25.00 -8.50 -7.33
N LEU A 135 -24.61 -7.47 -6.62
CA LEU A 135 -24.46 -6.11 -7.19
C LEU A 135 -23.42 -6.09 -8.32
N TYR A 136 -22.34 -6.83 -8.18
CA TYR A 136 -21.22 -6.87 -9.15
C TYR A 136 -21.24 -8.09 -10.06
N ALA A 137 -22.34 -8.86 -10.05
CA ALA A 137 -22.48 -10.05 -10.89
C ALA A 137 -22.82 -9.74 -12.35
N ASN A 138 -23.22 -8.51 -12.66
CA ASN A 138 -23.55 -8.08 -14.03
C ASN A 138 -22.53 -7.03 -14.49
N ARG A 139 -21.58 -7.45 -15.32
CA ARG A 139 -20.46 -6.64 -15.88
C ARG A 139 -20.95 -5.94 -17.15
N VAL A 140 -21.59 -4.79 -17.01
CA VAL A 140 -22.39 -4.17 -18.10
C VAL A 140 -21.57 -3.82 -19.34
N ALA A 141 -20.29 -3.47 -19.21
CA ALA A 141 -19.44 -3.17 -20.36
C ALA A 141 -19.19 -4.39 -21.25
N ASN A 142 -19.29 -5.61 -20.73
CA ASN A 142 -19.10 -6.84 -21.50
C ASN A 142 -20.09 -6.96 -22.66
N ALA A 143 -21.33 -6.50 -22.47
CA ALA A 143 -22.37 -6.57 -23.52
C ALA A 143 -21.98 -5.79 -24.77
N VAL A 144 -21.24 -4.68 -24.65
CA VAL A 144 -20.86 -3.84 -25.80
C VAL A 144 -19.62 -4.34 -26.52
N ILE A 145 -18.82 -5.17 -25.90
CA ILE A 145 -17.61 -5.80 -26.47
C ILE A 145 -17.86 -7.26 -26.90
N GLY A 146 -19.09 -7.77 -26.71
CA GLY A 146 -19.50 -9.11 -27.16
C GLY A 146 -19.10 -10.23 -26.17
N LEU A 147 -18.83 -9.91 -24.95
CA LEU A 147 -18.66 -10.86 -23.83
C LEU A 147 -19.99 -11.06 -23.10
N ASP A 148 -20.10 -12.15 -22.34
CA ASP A 148 -21.25 -12.35 -21.44
C ASP A 148 -21.17 -11.33 -20.30
N PRO A 149 -22.20 -10.51 -20.09
CA PRO A 149 -22.22 -9.59 -18.95
C PRO A 149 -22.43 -10.31 -17.62
N LEU A 150 -23.02 -11.51 -17.61
CA LEU A 150 -23.24 -12.25 -16.38
C LEU A 150 -21.98 -13.01 -15.98
N ALA A 151 -21.45 -12.64 -14.81
CA ALA A 151 -20.30 -13.29 -14.21
C ALA A 151 -20.64 -14.73 -13.79
N PRO A 152 -19.80 -15.72 -14.13
CA PRO A 152 -20.05 -17.12 -13.77
C PRO A 152 -19.73 -17.44 -12.30
N GLU A 153 -19.05 -16.56 -11.58
CA GLU A 153 -18.57 -16.76 -10.22
C GLU A 153 -19.74 -16.70 -9.20
N PRO A 154 -20.07 -17.81 -8.53
CA PRO A 154 -21.21 -17.84 -7.60
C PRO A 154 -20.97 -16.97 -6.34
N GLU A 155 -19.73 -16.68 -6.01
CA GLU A 155 -19.33 -15.83 -4.89
C GLU A 155 -19.85 -14.39 -5.06
N LEU A 156 -20.03 -13.93 -6.30
CA LEU A 156 -20.62 -12.61 -6.57
C LEU A 156 -22.11 -12.53 -6.18
N GLN A 157 -22.78 -13.65 -5.98
CA GLN A 157 -24.18 -13.68 -5.51
C GLN A 157 -24.29 -13.64 -3.99
N LEU A 158 -23.19 -13.76 -3.25
CA LEU A 158 -23.18 -13.79 -1.80
C LEU A 158 -22.95 -12.38 -1.23
N PRO A 159 -23.52 -12.04 -0.06
CA PRO A 159 -23.15 -10.84 0.67
C PRO A 159 -21.67 -10.78 1.01
N GLY A 160 -21.13 -9.56 1.21
CA GLY A 160 -19.76 -9.33 1.64
C GLY A 160 -18.96 -8.46 0.67
N TYR A 161 -17.77 -8.04 1.07
CA TYR A 161 -16.91 -7.20 0.25
C TYR A 161 -16.31 -7.97 -0.93
N LYS A 162 -16.40 -7.39 -2.14
CA LYS A 162 -15.79 -7.91 -3.37
C LYS A 162 -14.48 -7.20 -3.64
N VAL A 163 -13.50 -7.93 -4.16
CA VAL A 163 -12.16 -7.40 -4.46
C VAL A 163 -12.03 -7.29 -5.97
N LEU A 164 -12.11 -6.06 -6.48
CA LEU A 164 -12.09 -5.69 -7.88
C LEU A 164 -11.35 -4.35 -8.02
N HIS A 165 -10.66 -4.11 -9.15
CA HIS A 165 -10.09 -2.79 -9.42
C HIS A 165 -11.15 -1.79 -9.86
N THR A 166 -11.89 -2.11 -10.93
CA THR A 166 -13.03 -1.29 -11.38
C THR A 166 -14.16 -2.19 -11.85
N GLN A 167 -15.32 -2.05 -11.21
CA GLN A 167 -16.53 -2.79 -11.61
C GLN A 167 -16.87 -2.52 -13.10
N ASP A 168 -17.52 -3.47 -13.72
CA ASP A 168 -18.00 -3.40 -15.09
C ASP A 168 -16.97 -3.63 -16.21
N PHE A 169 -15.67 -3.38 -16.03
CA PHE A 169 -14.70 -3.55 -17.13
C PHE A 169 -13.28 -3.98 -16.73
N ASP A 170 -12.79 -3.66 -15.52
CA ASP A 170 -11.48 -4.07 -15.01
C ASP A 170 -11.65 -4.83 -13.69
N TYR A 171 -12.25 -6.00 -13.80
CA TYR A 171 -12.76 -6.80 -12.70
C TYR A 171 -12.00 -8.12 -12.51
N GLU A 172 -10.99 -8.40 -13.34
CA GLU A 172 -10.21 -9.62 -13.21
C GLU A 172 -9.35 -9.57 -11.94
N THR A 173 -9.40 -10.64 -11.16
CA THR A 173 -8.81 -10.69 -9.82
C THR A 173 -8.29 -12.08 -9.50
N THR A 174 -7.24 -12.16 -8.68
CA THR A 174 -6.72 -13.44 -8.16
C THR A 174 -7.55 -13.97 -6.99
N CYS A 175 -8.25 -13.09 -6.27
CA CYS A 175 -9.11 -13.44 -5.14
C CYS A 175 -10.33 -12.52 -5.10
N LEU A 176 -11.54 -13.06 -5.29
CA LEU A 176 -12.76 -12.31 -5.61
C LEU A 176 -13.45 -11.66 -4.41
N THR A 177 -13.24 -12.17 -3.20
CA THR A 177 -13.86 -11.64 -1.97
C THR A 177 -12.80 -11.30 -0.93
N LEU A 178 -13.07 -10.31 -0.10
CA LEU A 178 -12.12 -9.91 0.95
C LEU A 178 -11.75 -11.09 1.86
N VAL A 179 -12.74 -11.87 2.27
CA VAL A 179 -12.48 -13.06 3.12
C VAL A 179 -11.62 -14.12 2.41
N ALA A 180 -11.74 -14.26 1.10
CA ALA A 180 -10.87 -15.18 0.34
C ALA A 180 -9.44 -14.67 0.26
N CYS A 181 -9.25 -13.36 -0.03
CA CYS A 181 -7.92 -12.75 -0.08
C CYS A 181 -7.22 -12.80 1.29
N LEU A 182 -7.93 -12.43 2.35
CA LEU A 182 -7.39 -12.51 3.72
C LEU A 182 -7.12 -13.96 4.13
N GLY A 183 -7.96 -14.91 3.69
CA GLY A 183 -7.77 -16.34 3.95
C GLY A 183 -6.50 -16.92 3.30
N GLU A 184 -6.10 -16.43 2.11
CA GLU A 184 -4.80 -16.79 1.52
C GLU A 184 -3.62 -16.30 2.38
N ILE A 185 -3.71 -15.05 2.87
CA ILE A 185 -2.67 -14.44 3.71
C ILE A 185 -2.60 -15.15 5.05
N GLU A 186 -3.75 -15.38 5.71
CA GLU A 186 -3.83 -16.06 7.01
C GLU A 186 -3.29 -17.48 6.93
N ALA A 187 -3.73 -18.28 5.95
CA ALA A 187 -3.27 -19.66 5.79
C ALA A 187 -1.75 -19.74 5.59
N TRP A 188 -1.16 -18.80 4.85
CA TRP A 188 0.28 -18.71 4.70
C TRP A 188 0.95 -18.28 6.01
N SER A 189 0.42 -17.25 6.68
CA SER A 189 0.92 -16.72 7.96
C SER A 189 0.98 -17.80 9.04
N SER A 190 -0.12 -18.53 9.25
CA SER A 190 -0.18 -19.66 10.19
C SER A 190 0.82 -20.78 9.88
N GLY A 191 1.12 -21.00 8.59
CA GLY A 191 2.15 -21.94 8.13
C GLY A 191 3.59 -21.47 8.36
N ASN A 192 3.80 -20.17 8.56
CA ASN A 192 5.10 -19.50 8.66
C ASN A 192 5.21 -18.58 9.88
N PRO A 193 5.06 -19.06 11.11
CA PRO A 193 4.84 -18.22 12.31
C PRO A 193 6.03 -17.29 12.66
N GLY A 194 7.17 -17.42 11.96
CA GLY A 194 8.34 -16.56 12.13
C GLY A 194 8.43 -15.40 11.12
N HIS A 195 7.45 -15.26 10.23
CA HIS A 195 7.49 -14.25 9.18
C HIS A 195 7.52 -12.82 9.74
N LEU A 196 8.06 -11.89 8.95
CA LEU A 196 8.02 -10.45 9.25
C LEU A 196 6.57 -9.95 9.15
N PRO A 197 6.19 -8.89 9.89
CA PRO A 197 4.83 -8.37 9.88
C PRO A 197 4.35 -8.08 8.45
N ILE A 198 3.16 -8.55 8.11
CA ILE A 198 2.50 -8.30 6.83
C ILE A 198 1.53 -7.13 7.01
N MET A 199 1.54 -6.16 6.09
CA MET A 199 0.54 -5.10 6.05
C MET A 199 -0.44 -5.34 4.89
N VAL A 200 -1.74 -5.22 5.21
CA VAL A 200 -2.82 -5.24 4.21
C VAL A 200 -3.49 -3.87 4.20
N MET A 201 -3.34 -3.14 3.10
CA MET A 201 -4.06 -1.90 2.85
C MET A 201 -5.40 -2.21 2.20
N ILE A 202 -6.48 -1.62 2.68
CA ILE A 202 -7.82 -1.76 2.13
C ILE A 202 -8.28 -0.40 1.61
N GLU A 203 -8.66 -0.33 0.34
CA GLU A 203 -9.27 0.85 -0.26
C GLU A 203 -10.73 0.58 -0.62
N ILE A 204 -11.65 1.29 0.03
CA ILE A 204 -13.08 1.18 -0.25
C ILE A 204 -13.40 2.02 -1.50
N LYS A 205 -13.91 1.37 -2.53
CA LYS A 205 -14.35 2.00 -3.77
C LYS A 205 -15.84 2.33 -3.69
N THR A 206 -16.19 3.58 -4.02
CA THR A 206 -17.58 4.10 -3.90
C THR A 206 -18.07 4.80 -5.15
N GLN A 207 -17.22 4.97 -6.16
CA GLN A 207 -17.56 5.68 -7.38
C GLN A 207 -18.05 4.71 -8.46
N SER A 208 -19.12 5.09 -9.15
CA SER A 208 -19.48 4.47 -10.42
C SER A 208 -18.48 4.87 -11.51
N VAL A 209 -18.43 4.09 -12.60
CA VAL A 209 -17.57 4.39 -13.75
C VAL A 209 -17.74 5.83 -14.28
N PRO A 210 -18.97 6.37 -14.46
CA PRO A 210 -19.14 7.77 -14.85
C PRO A 210 -18.64 8.79 -13.85
N GLU A 211 -18.76 8.52 -12.55
CA GLU A 211 -18.28 9.44 -11.50
C GLU A 211 -16.75 9.46 -11.47
N ALA A 212 -16.10 8.30 -11.56
CA ALA A 212 -14.67 8.20 -11.65
C ALA A 212 -14.13 8.92 -12.90
N ALA A 213 -14.70 8.67 -14.06
CA ALA A 213 -14.34 9.33 -15.32
C ALA A 213 -14.49 10.87 -15.21
N ALA A 214 -15.60 11.34 -14.62
CA ALA A 214 -15.83 12.78 -14.45
C ALA A 214 -14.83 13.45 -13.49
N ALA A 215 -14.37 12.73 -12.45
CA ALA A 215 -13.34 13.22 -11.54
C ALA A 215 -12.00 13.47 -12.27
N ASP A 216 -11.71 12.66 -13.31
CA ASP A 216 -10.52 12.82 -14.16
C ASP A 216 -10.75 13.74 -15.36
N GLY A 217 -11.86 14.46 -15.40
CA GLY A 217 -12.21 15.38 -16.49
C GLY A 217 -12.60 14.71 -17.80
N ILE A 218 -13.04 13.46 -17.74
CA ILE A 218 -13.38 12.62 -18.88
C ILE A 218 -14.89 12.55 -19.04
N GLU A 219 -15.40 12.91 -20.22
CA GLU A 219 -16.82 12.77 -20.56
C GLU A 219 -17.08 11.41 -21.23
N LEU A 220 -17.82 10.54 -20.57
CA LEU A 220 -18.27 9.29 -21.16
C LEU A 220 -19.36 9.54 -22.19
N THR A 221 -19.15 9.09 -23.42
CA THR A 221 -20.10 9.26 -24.53
C THR A 221 -21.08 8.09 -24.65
N ILE A 222 -20.91 7.05 -23.84
CA ILE A 222 -21.75 5.85 -23.84
C ILE A 222 -22.64 5.84 -22.60
N ASP A 223 -23.95 5.62 -22.84
CA ASP A 223 -24.95 5.48 -21.78
C ASP A 223 -25.21 3.98 -21.56
N LEU A 224 -24.68 3.45 -20.46
CA LEU A 224 -24.91 2.08 -20.01
C LEU A 224 -25.55 2.11 -18.62
N PRO A 225 -26.24 1.05 -18.20
CA PRO A 225 -26.75 0.93 -16.83
C PRO A 225 -25.60 0.57 -15.86
N TRP A 226 -24.64 1.49 -15.74
CA TRP A 226 -23.44 1.31 -14.93
C TRP A 226 -23.75 0.88 -13.51
N THR A 227 -22.97 -0.04 -12.97
CA THR A 227 -23.07 -0.44 -11.57
C THR A 227 -22.69 0.73 -10.65
N VAL A 228 -23.60 1.07 -9.75
CA VAL A 228 -23.38 2.13 -8.75
C VAL A 228 -23.02 1.46 -7.43
N PRO A 229 -21.78 1.62 -6.94
CA PRO A 229 -21.37 1.08 -5.66
C PRO A 229 -22.21 1.62 -4.50
N VAL A 230 -22.32 0.83 -3.44
CA VAL A 230 -23.03 1.23 -2.23
C VAL A 230 -22.25 2.33 -1.51
N PRO A 231 -22.87 3.47 -1.13
CA PRO A 231 -22.19 4.50 -0.33
C PRO A 231 -21.75 3.95 1.02
N THR A 232 -20.54 4.31 1.46
CA THR A 232 -20.01 3.90 2.76
C THR A 232 -20.86 4.44 3.91
N THR A 233 -21.22 3.57 4.85
CA THR A 233 -21.91 3.91 6.10
C THR A 233 -21.16 3.36 7.31
N PRO A 234 -21.43 3.83 8.53
CA PRO A 234 -20.83 3.25 9.72
C PRO A 234 -21.07 1.74 9.86
N GLU A 235 -22.25 1.27 9.49
CA GLU A 235 -22.63 -0.16 9.55
C GLU A 235 -21.83 -1.00 8.55
N LEU A 236 -21.53 -0.46 7.36
CA LEU A 236 -20.66 -1.13 6.38
C LEU A 236 -19.20 -1.15 6.85
N LEU A 237 -18.72 -0.09 7.51
CA LEU A 237 -17.39 -0.09 8.12
C LEU A 237 -17.29 -1.11 9.27
N ASP A 238 -18.33 -1.22 10.10
CA ASP A 238 -18.40 -2.26 11.13
C ASP A 238 -18.47 -3.69 10.52
N ALA A 239 -19.13 -3.84 9.36
CA ALA A 239 -19.15 -5.11 8.62
C ALA A 239 -17.78 -5.43 8.01
N LEU A 240 -17.03 -4.43 7.53
CA LEU A 240 -15.66 -4.58 7.07
C LEU A 240 -14.73 -5.09 8.19
N ASP A 241 -14.80 -4.46 9.36
CA ASP A 241 -14.07 -4.91 10.55
C ASP A 241 -14.42 -6.36 10.92
N ALA A 242 -15.72 -6.72 10.83
CA ALA A 242 -16.18 -8.07 11.12
C ALA A 242 -15.68 -9.11 10.09
N GLU A 243 -15.59 -8.77 8.80
CA GLU A 243 -14.98 -9.66 7.80
C GLU A 243 -13.51 -9.89 8.10
N ILE A 244 -12.73 -8.84 8.44
CA ILE A 244 -11.32 -8.96 8.79
C ILE A 244 -11.13 -9.87 9.98
N THR A 245 -11.83 -9.62 11.09
CA THR A 245 -11.69 -10.38 12.34
C THR A 245 -12.33 -11.77 12.28
N SER A 246 -13.14 -12.06 11.25
CA SER A 246 -13.64 -13.41 11.00
C SER A 246 -12.60 -14.35 10.38
N VAL A 247 -11.53 -13.79 9.80
CA VAL A 247 -10.47 -14.53 9.10
C VAL A 247 -9.17 -14.51 9.90
N ILE A 248 -8.78 -13.35 10.42
CA ILE A 248 -7.54 -13.17 11.16
C ILE A 248 -7.88 -12.99 12.64
N ASP A 249 -7.41 -13.90 13.46
CA ASP A 249 -7.67 -13.86 14.92
C ASP A 249 -6.98 -12.65 15.57
N ASP A 250 -7.57 -12.11 16.64
CA ASP A 250 -7.03 -10.95 17.38
C ASP A 250 -5.57 -11.15 17.82
N ALA A 251 -5.16 -12.39 18.13
CA ALA A 251 -3.79 -12.69 18.54
C ALA A 251 -2.77 -12.55 17.38
N GLU A 252 -3.24 -12.64 16.14
CA GLU A 252 -2.44 -12.54 14.91
C GLU A 252 -2.50 -11.14 14.30
N LEU A 253 -3.35 -10.25 14.84
CA LEU A 253 -3.39 -8.84 14.46
C LEU A 253 -2.43 -8.00 15.33
N ILE A 254 -1.87 -6.95 14.73
CA ILE A 254 -1.36 -5.79 15.44
C ILE A 254 -2.40 -4.69 15.26
N THR A 255 -3.11 -4.36 16.34
CA THR A 255 -4.20 -3.39 16.32
C THR A 255 -3.74 -1.99 16.75
N PRO A 256 -4.50 -0.92 16.43
CA PRO A 256 -4.26 0.41 16.98
C PRO A 256 -4.20 0.44 18.51
N ASP A 257 -5.01 -0.37 19.20
CA ASP A 257 -5.02 -0.46 20.67
C ASP A 257 -3.75 -1.11 21.22
N ASP A 258 -3.15 -2.08 20.52
CA ASP A 258 -1.86 -2.68 20.92
C ASP A 258 -0.73 -1.65 20.87
N VAL A 259 -0.72 -0.79 19.87
CA VAL A 259 0.27 0.28 19.70
C VAL A 259 -0.02 1.45 20.65
N ARG A 260 -1.29 1.84 20.80
CA ARG A 260 -1.69 2.94 21.66
C ARG A 260 -1.46 2.62 23.12
N GLY A 261 -1.80 1.43 23.58
CA GLY A 261 -1.74 1.02 24.98
C GLY A 261 -2.47 2.02 25.89
N ASP A 262 -1.76 2.54 26.89
CA ASP A 262 -2.27 3.52 27.86
C ASP A 262 -2.01 4.99 27.47
N ALA A 263 -1.47 5.26 26.27
CA ALA A 263 -1.28 6.63 25.79
C ALA A 263 -2.61 7.34 25.52
N PRO A 264 -2.66 8.67 25.60
CA PRO A 264 -3.88 9.43 25.38
C PRO A 264 -4.42 9.32 23.94
N THR A 265 -3.52 9.16 22.96
CA THR A 265 -3.87 8.96 21.55
C THR A 265 -2.89 7.98 20.90
N LEU A 266 -3.30 7.38 19.77
CA LEU A 266 -2.43 6.53 18.97
C LEU A 266 -1.21 7.33 18.45
N GLY A 267 -1.45 8.54 17.92
CA GLY A 267 -0.36 9.40 17.44
C GLY A 267 0.64 9.74 18.54
N ALA A 268 0.20 10.02 19.78
CA ALA A 268 1.11 10.25 20.91
C ALA A 268 1.94 9.00 21.24
N ALA A 269 1.32 7.81 21.20
CA ALA A 269 2.03 6.55 21.45
C ALA A 269 3.16 6.33 20.42
N VAL A 270 2.86 6.49 19.14
CA VAL A 270 3.83 6.32 18.05
C VAL A 270 5.01 7.28 18.19
N LEU A 271 4.73 8.56 18.51
CA LEU A 271 5.78 9.59 18.62
C LEU A 271 6.62 9.49 19.89
N GLU A 272 6.04 9.03 21.00
CA GLU A 272 6.72 9.03 22.31
C GLU A 272 7.33 7.66 22.68
N ARG A 273 6.68 6.56 22.25
CA ARG A 273 7.08 5.18 22.62
C ARG A 273 7.55 4.36 21.42
N GLY A 274 7.17 4.76 20.21
CA GLY A 274 7.46 4.02 18.99
C GLY A 274 6.54 2.81 18.80
N TRP A 275 6.99 1.89 17.98
CA TRP A 275 6.29 0.70 17.55
C TRP A 275 6.68 -0.53 18.37
N PRO A 276 5.86 -1.59 18.38
CA PRO A 276 6.22 -2.88 18.96
C PRO A 276 7.53 -3.42 18.40
N THR A 277 8.20 -4.24 19.21
CA THR A 277 9.44 -4.90 18.74
C THR A 277 9.14 -5.84 17.58
N LEU A 278 10.15 -6.06 16.73
CA LEU A 278 10.02 -7.00 15.63
C LEU A 278 9.73 -8.41 16.13
N ASP A 279 10.36 -8.82 17.22
CA ASP A 279 10.16 -10.16 17.80
C ASP A 279 8.73 -10.36 18.31
N ASP A 280 8.11 -9.33 18.92
CA ASP A 280 6.71 -9.37 19.37
C ASP A 280 5.72 -9.27 18.19
N SER A 281 6.20 -8.88 17.00
CA SER A 281 5.39 -8.62 15.81
C SER A 281 5.50 -9.72 14.76
N ARG A 282 6.45 -10.66 14.90
CA ARG A 282 6.57 -11.79 13.97
C ARG A 282 5.31 -12.64 13.97
N GLY A 283 4.95 -13.16 12.79
CA GLY A 283 3.75 -13.96 12.59
C GLY A 283 2.45 -13.16 12.65
N LYS A 284 2.50 -11.82 12.57
CA LYS A 284 1.32 -10.97 12.70
C LYS A 284 1.05 -10.14 11.46
N VAL A 285 -0.20 -9.68 11.37
CA VAL A 285 -0.73 -8.85 10.27
C VAL A 285 -1.18 -7.49 10.83
N LEU A 286 -0.91 -6.41 10.09
CA LEU A 286 -1.51 -5.08 10.29
C LEU A 286 -2.49 -4.83 9.17
N VAL A 287 -3.65 -4.28 9.47
CA VAL A 287 -4.63 -3.87 8.46
C VAL A 287 -4.79 -2.35 8.48
N LEU A 288 -4.84 -1.74 7.31
CA LEU A 288 -4.89 -0.29 7.12
C LEU A 288 -6.05 0.10 6.21
N LEU A 289 -6.90 1.02 6.65
CA LEU A 289 -7.85 1.72 5.79
C LEU A 289 -7.10 2.81 5.01
N ASN A 290 -6.97 2.62 3.68
CA ASN A 290 -6.24 3.53 2.80
C ASN A 290 -6.99 4.85 2.53
N ASN A 291 -8.32 4.82 2.60
CA ASN A 291 -9.16 5.98 2.34
C ASN A 291 -8.91 7.11 3.34
N THR A 292 -8.87 8.34 2.82
CA THR A 292 -8.83 9.58 3.57
C THR A 292 -10.20 10.29 3.55
N GLY A 293 -10.30 11.52 4.09
CA GLY A 293 -11.50 12.36 4.06
C GLY A 293 -12.73 11.68 4.68
N ALA A 294 -13.86 11.76 4.00
CA ALA A 294 -15.15 11.37 4.56
C ALA A 294 -15.24 9.92 5.05
N ILE A 295 -14.57 8.98 4.38
CA ILE A 295 -14.57 7.56 4.79
C ILE A 295 -13.76 7.38 6.07
N ARG A 296 -12.55 7.97 6.15
CA ARG A 296 -11.76 7.98 7.38
C ARG A 296 -12.50 8.67 8.52
N ASP A 297 -13.15 9.80 8.25
CA ASP A 297 -13.91 10.55 9.26
C ASP A 297 -15.08 9.72 9.83
N LEU A 298 -15.76 8.93 9.00
CA LEU A 298 -16.75 7.98 9.46
C LEU A 298 -16.14 6.86 10.31
N TYR A 299 -14.96 6.36 9.93
CA TYR A 299 -14.29 5.27 10.63
C TYR A 299 -13.79 5.68 12.02
N THR A 300 -13.31 6.92 12.14
CA THR A 300 -12.83 7.50 13.40
C THR A 300 -13.95 8.11 14.26
N LEU A 301 -15.19 8.16 13.77
CA LEU A 301 -16.31 8.80 14.45
C LEU A 301 -16.58 8.16 15.83
N GLY A 302 -16.41 8.95 16.89
CA GLY A 302 -16.53 8.49 18.28
C GLY A 302 -15.36 7.65 18.78
N ARG A 303 -14.35 7.41 17.96
CA ARG A 303 -13.15 6.62 18.24
C ARG A 303 -11.91 7.33 17.65
N PRO A 304 -11.55 8.52 18.14
CA PRO A 304 -10.56 9.39 17.50
C PRO A 304 -9.13 8.80 17.49
N SER A 305 -8.86 7.77 18.26
CA SER A 305 -7.60 7.03 18.27
C SER A 305 -7.81 5.56 17.88
N LEU A 306 -8.87 5.27 17.13
CA LEU A 306 -9.25 3.95 16.62
C LEU A 306 -9.53 2.93 17.74
N GLU A 307 -10.07 3.39 18.87
CA GLU A 307 -10.37 2.56 20.04
C GLU A 307 -11.29 1.38 19.66
N GLY A 308 -10.79 0.16 19.80
CA GLY A 308 -11.50 -1.09 19.48
C GLY A 308 -11.71 -1.33 17.98
N ARG A 309 -11.00 -0.63 17.09
CA ARG A 309 -10.95 -0.90 15.65
C ARG A 309 -9.77 -1.82 15.30
N PRO A 310 -9.93 -2.77 14.37
CA PRO A 310 -8.82 -3.62 13.93
C PRO A 310 -7.88 -2.92 12.93
N MET A 311 -8.36 -1.89 12.21
CA MET A 311 -7.57 -1.21 11.17
C MET A 311 -6.96 0.10 11.68
N PHE A 312 -5.72 0.33 11.27
CA PHE A 312 -5.12 1.67 11.22
C PHE A 312 -5.74 2.50 10.10
N THR A 313 -5.42 3.79 10.03
CA THR A 313 -5.89 4.71 8.99
C THR A 313 -4.71 5.43 8.34
N SER A 314 -4.88 5.82 7.07
CA SER A 314 -4.02 6.80 6.43
C SER A 314 -4.36 8.20 6.99
N ALA A 315 -3.53 8.72 7.87
CA ALA A 315 -3.80 9.92 8.64
C ALA A 315 -2.76 11.02 8.37
N ALA A 316 -3.13 12.28 8.61
CA ALA A 316 -2.16 13.36 8.56
C ALA A 316 -1.27 13.36 9.83
N PRO A 317 0.02 13.70 9.73
CA PRO A 317 0.87 13.84 10.89
C PRO A 317 0.26 14.79 11.94
N GLY A 318 0.18 14.33 13.19
CA GLY A 318 -0.38 15.07 14.30
C GLY A 318 -1.86 14.78 14.62
N ASP A 319 -2.58 14.05 13.77
CA ASP A 319 -3.92 13.59 14.08
C ASP A 319 -3.90 12.57 15.24
N PRO A 320 -4.99 12.43 16.02
CA PRO A 320 -5.05 11.48 17.12
C PRO A 320 -4.85 10.02 16.72
N ASP A 321 -5.27 9.64 15.51
CA ASP A 321 -5.11 8.31 14.90
C ASP A 321 -3.85 8.16 14.05
N ALA A 322 -2.98 9.18 13.98
CA ALA A 322 -1.81 9.16 13.13
C ALA A 322 -0.77 8.13 13.61
N ALA A 323 -0.66 7.05 12.86
CA ALA A 323 0.37 6.03 12.98
C ALA A 323 1.01 5.72 11.62
N PHE A 324 0.22 5.86 10.57
CA PHE A 324 0.61 5.59 9.20
C PHE A 324 0.31 6.79 8.29
N VAL A 325 1.22 7.05 7.35
CA VAL A 325 1.11 8.14 6.36
C VAL A 325 1.35 7.58 4.96
N ARG A 326 0.42 7.86 4.03
CA ARG A 326 0.62 7.57 2.61
C ARG A 326 1.19 8.79 1.90
N ILE A 327 2.32 8.61 1.22
CA ILE A 327 2.95 9.61 0.36
C ILE A 327 3.42 8.89 -0.90
N ASP A 328 2.66 8.97 -1.98
CA ASP A 328 2.89 8.17 -3.18
C ASP A 328 4.07 8.68 -4.03
N ASP A 329 4.35 9.97 -4.02
CA ASP A 329 5.50 10.55 -4.70
C ASP A 329 6.80 10.28 -3.92
N PRO A 330 7.70 9.42 -4.42
CA PRO A 330 8.93 9.06 -3.70
C PRO A 330 9.94 10.21 -3.62
N SER A 331 9.76 11.27 -4.41
CA SER A 331 10.61 12.47 -4.38
C SER A 331 10.22 13.45 -3.27
N SER A 332 9.08 13.24 -2.60
CA SER A 332 8.57 14.11 -1.54
C SER A 332 9.47 14.12 -0.30
N GLU A 333 9.94 15.31 0.09
CA GLU A 333 10.68 15.51 1.36
C GLU A 333 9.83 15.13 2.58
N GLY A 334 8.49 15.17 2.46
CA GLY A 334 7.56 14.78 3.51
C GLY A 334 7.71 13.32 3.98
N ILE A 335 8.23 12.43 3.13
CA ILE A 335 8.50 11.03 3.52
C ILE A 335 9.56 11.00 4.63
N VAL A 336 10.69 11.66 4.41
CA VAL A 336 11.80 11.68 5.37
C VAL A 336 11.37 12.28 6.71
N ASP A 337 10.55 13.33 6.69
CA ASP A 337 10.05 13.99 7.88
C ASP A 337 9.08 13.09 8.65
N ALA A 338 8.14 12.43 7.97
CA ALA A 338 7.22 11.49 8.58
C ALA A 338 7.94 10.26 9.17
N VAL A 339 8.91 9.70 8.44
CA VAL A 339 9.74 8.57 8.89
C VAL A 339 10.54 8.93 10.13
N ARG A 340 11.19 10.10 10.15
CA ARG A 340 11.95 10.59 11.33
C ARG A 340 11.06 10.88 12.52
N ALA A 341 9.82 11.30 12.29
CA ALA A 341 8.84 11.48 13.35
C ALA A 341 8.39 10.15 13.97
N GLY A 342 8.57 9.02 13.31
CA GLY A 342 8.23 7.69 13.81
C GLY A 342 7.01 7.05 13.15
N TYR A 343 6.35 7.72 12.20
CA TYR A 343 5.24 7.14 11.46
C TYR A 343 5.70 6.04 10.50
N LEU A 344 4.89 5.01 10.31
CA LEU A 344 5.05 4.12 9.16
C LEU A 344 4.64 4.85 7.88
N VAL A 345 5.41 4.69 6.82
CA VAL A 345 5.17 5.39 5.55
C VAL A 345 5.17 4.38 4.40
N ARG A 346 4.18 4.52 3.51
CA ARG A 346 4.15 3.85 2.21
C ARG A 346 4.41 4.86 1.11
N THR A 347 5.19 4.46 0.08
CA THR A 347 5.38 5.22 -1.16
C THR A 347 5.28 4.30 -2.38
N ARG A 348 5.12 4.88 -3.58
CA ARG A 348 5.16 4.14 -4.85
C ARG A 348 6.56 4.16 -5.43
N THR A 349 6.88 3.14 -6.24
CA THR A 349 8.19 2.98 -6.90
C THR A 349 8.13 3.15 -8.41
N ASP A 350 6.92 3.15 -8.99
CA ASP A 350 6.67 3.02 -10.43
C ASP A 350 5.30 3.56 -10.86
N SER A 351 4.87 4.66 -10.27
CA SER A 351 3.60 5.30 -10.64
C SER A 351 3.87 6.58 -11.44
N PRO A 352 3.41 6.67 -12.70
CA PRO A 352 2.67 5.65 -13.46
C PRO A 352 3.57 4.55 -14.04
N THR A 353 2.98 3.49 -14.60
CA THR A 353 3.68 2.32 -15.16
C THR A 353 4.65 2.62 -16.32
N ALA A 354 4.67 3.87 -16.79
CA ALA A 354 5.57 4.35 -17.85
C ALA A 354 7.05 4.14 -17.52
N ASP A 355 7.43 4.30 -16.25
CA ASP A 355 8.80 4.11 -15.77
C ASP A 355 9.26 2.68 -15.96
N ALA A 356 8.41 1.71 -15.61
CA ALA A 356 8.70 0.30 -15.82
C ALA A 356 8.89 -0.02 -17.30
N ARG A 357 8.06 0.55 -18.19
CA ARG A 357 8.17 0.38 -19.65
C ARG A 357 9.48 0.96 -20.20
N ALA A 358 9.87 2.14 -19.72
CA ALA A 358 11.10 2.80 -20.11
C ALA A 358 12.35 2.22 -19.44
N ASN A 359 12.19 1.32 -18.49
CA ASN A 359 13.24 0.90 -17.55
C ASN A 359 13.90 2.12 -16.86
N ASP A 360 13.10 3.12 -16.53
CA ASP A 360 13.53 4.23 -15.69
C ASP A 360 13.43 3.81 -14.22
N THR A 361 14.53 3.83 -13.52
CA THR A 361 14.64 3.41 -12.13
C THR A 361 14.71 4.57 -11.16
N THR A 362 14.48 5.79 -11.63
CA THR A 362 14.66 7.01 -10.84
C THR A 362 13.76 6.99 -9.60
N ASP A 363 12.47 6.79 -9.78
CA ASP A 363 11.50 6.77 -8.67
C ASP A 363 11.70 5.58 -7.74
N ARG A 364 12.07 4.43 -8.28
CA ARG A 364 12.45 3.26 -7.48
C ARG A 364 13.63 3.56 -6.56
N GLU A 365 14.70 4.16 -7.07
CA GLU A 365 15.89 4.50 -6.26
C GLU A 365 15.57 5.60 -5.23
N LEU A 366 14.73 6.59 -5.59
CA LEU A 366 14.23 7.58 -4.65
C LEU A 366 13.43 6.93 -3.53
N ALA A 367 12.48 6.06 -3.86
CA ALA A 367 11.70 5.31 -2.87
C ALA A 367 12.59 4.51 -1.91
N PHE A 368 13.59 3.80 -2.46
CA PHE A 368 14.56 3.07 -1.66
C PHE A 368 15.35 3.98 -0.70
N ALA A 369 15.74 5.16 -1.15
CA ALA A 369 16.53 6.10 -0.34
C ALA A 369 15.68 6.90 0.65
N SER A 370 14.38 7.05 0.42
CA SER A 370 13.48 7.92 1.19
C SER A 370 13.28 7.49 2.64
N GLY A 371 13.50 6.20 2.93
CA GLY A 371 13.22 5.60 4.23
C GLY A 371 11.75 5.20 4.42
N ALA A 372 10.87 5.33 3.42
CA ALA A 372 9.54 4.77 3.47
C ALA A 372 9.62 3.27 3.81
N HIS A 373 8.71 2.79 4.65
CA HIS A 373 8.75 1.41 5.19
C HIS A 373 8.18 0.39 4.20
N TYR A 374 7.18 0.83 3.41
CA TYR A 374 6.50 0.01 2.41
C TYR A 374 6.71 0.61 1.03
N LEU A 375 7.40 -0.14 0.18
CA LEU A 375 7.79 0.25 -1.17
C LEU A 375 6.88 -0.49 -2.16
N SER A 376 5.81 0.18 -2.57
CA SER A 376 4.71 -0.44 -3.33
C SER A 376 4.95 -0.36 -4.83
N THR A 377 4.78 -1.49 -5.52
CA THR A 377 5.08 -1.68 -6.94
C THR A 377 4.01 -2.48 -7.67
N ASP A 378 3.90 -2.26 -8.98
CA ASP A 378 3.20 -3.16 -9.90
C ASP A 378 4.16 -4.22 -10.52
N TYR A 379 5.48 -4.12 -10.25
CA TYR A 379 6.52 -4.89 -10.93
C TYR A 379 7.57 -5.48 -9.97
N TYR A 380 7.17 -6.37 -9.07
CA TYR A 380 8.09 -7.18 -8.25
C TYR A 380 8.73 -8.34 -9.06
N GLU A 381 8.23 -8.60 -10.27
CA GLU A 381 8.82 -9.42 -11.32
C GLU A 381 8.79 -8.66 -12.65
N PRO A 382 9.62 -9.02 -13.65
CA PRO A 382 9.57 -8.38 -14.97
C PRO A 382 8.19 -8.55 -15.62
N SER A 383 7.70 -7.48 -16.28
CA SER A 383 6.41 -7.55 -16.97
C SER A 383 6.35 -8.67 -18.00
N ALA A 384 5.21 -9.38 -18.03
CA ALA A 384 4.92 -10.36 -19.08
C ALA A 384 4.36 -9.72 -20.37
N TYR A 385 4.05 -8.41 -20.35
CA TYR A 385 3.30 -7.74 -21.42
C TYR A 385 4.14 -6.80 -22.28
N PHE A 386 5.31 -6.37 -21.80
CA PHE A 386 6.27 -5.55 -22.54
C PHE A 386 7.71 -5.93 -22.20
N ASP A 387 8.62 -5.64 -23.13
CA ASP A 387 10.05 -5.99 -23.00
C ASP A 387 10.77 -4.92 -22.16
N SER A 388 10.90 -5.15 -20.88
CA SER A 388 11.68 -4.33 -19.95
C SER A 388 12.25 -5.20 -18.83
N PRO A 389 13.51 -4.98 -18.41
CA PRO A 389 14.11 -5.66 -17.28
C PRO A 389 13.74 -5.00 -15.94
N TYR A 390 12.84 -4.02 -15.93
CA TYR A 390 12.44 -3.31 -14.71
C TYR A 390 11.88 -4.29 -13.68
N VAL A 391 12.35 -4.16 -12.45
CA VAL A 391 11.87 -4.93 -11.30
C VAL A 391 12.16 -4.18 -10.00
N VAL A 392 11.27 -4.31 -9.04
CA VAL A 392 11.43 -3.78 -7.68
C VAL A 392 11.66 -4.94 -6.74
N ALA A 393 12.90 -5.14 -6.33
CA ALA A 393 13.30 -6.19 -5.41
C ALA A 393 14.55 -5.76 -4.65
N PHE A 394 14.75 -6.29 -3.46
CA PHE A 394 16.03 -6.13 -2.74
C PHE A 394 17.10 -7.05 -3.32
N ALA A 395 18.36 -6.66 -3.11
CA ALA A 395 19.48 -7.49 -3.51
C ALA A 395 19.41 -8.88 -2.86
N ASP A 396 19.89 -9.89 -3.60
CA ASP A 396 19.99 -11.28 -3.14
C ASP A 396 18.64 -11.92 -2.71
N GLY A 397 17.51 -11.35 -3.15
CA GLY A 397 16.18 -11.87 -2.82
C GLY A 397 15.77 -11.69 -1.34
N ALA A 398 16.37 -10.73 -0.65
CA ALA A 398 16.00 -10.42 0.73
C ALA A 398 14.53 -9.98 0.82
N VAL A 399 13.82 -10.45 1.85
CA VAL A 399 12.42 -10.09 2.12
C VAL A 399 12.31 -8.68 2.69
N ALA A 400 13.31 -8.26 3.46
CA ALA A 400 13.38 -6.94 4.07
C ALA A 400 14.83 -6.46 4.14
N ARG A 401 14.98 -5.18 4.39
CA ARG A 401 16.26 -4.56 4.77
C ARG A 401 16.10 -3.60 5.92
N CYS A 402 17.21 -3.27 6.57
CA CYS A 402 17.23 -2.22 7.59
C CYS A 402 16.83 -0.88 6.95
N ASN A 403 15.89 -0.19 7.60
CA ASN A 403 15.48 1.14 7.15
C ASN A 403 16.68 2.11 7.18
N PRO A 404 16.97 2.82 6.08
CA PRO A 404 18.17 3.68 6.00
C PRO A 404 18.13 4.90 6.93
N ILE A 405 16.97 5.22 7.53
CA ILE A 405 16.77 6.41 8.37
C ILE A 405 16.54 6.04 9.83
N THR A 406 15.70 5.03 10.12
CA THR A 406 15.26 4.70 11.48
C THR A 406 15.95 3.50 12.10
N ALA A 407 16.55 2.63 11.30
CA ALA A 407 17.20 1.45 11.85
C ALA A 407 18.41 1.81 12.72
N PRO A 408 18.59 1.18 13.89
CA PRO A 408 19.79 1.38 14.71
C PRO A 408 21.02 0.84 13.98
N PRO A 409 22.24 1.36 14.29
CA PRO A 409 23.48 0.89 13.66
C PRO A 409 23.77 -0.61 13.85
N SER A 410 23.12 -1.24 14.83
CA SER A 410 23.22 -2.68 15.12
C SER A 410 22.31 -3.53 14.21
N CYS A 411 21.44 -2.92 13.41
CA CYS A 411 20.55 -3.67 12.49
C CYS A 411 21.39 -4.42 11.45
N SER A 412 21.05 -5.67 11.25
CA SER A 412 21.72 -6.54 10.29
C SER A 412 20.73 -7.45 9.55
N ALA A 413 21.12 -7.93 8.37
CA ALA A 413 20.29 -8.83 7.59
C ALA A 413 19.92 -10.12 8.35
N ASP A 414 20.81 -10.63 9.22
CA ASP A 414 20.56 -11.84 10.00
C ASP A 414 19.38 -11.71 10.97
N GLN A 415 19.09 -10.48 11.44
CA GLN A 415 17.93 -10.20 12.31
C GLN A 415 16.61 -10.14 11.53
N LEU A 416 16.65 -10.04 10.20
CA LEU A 416 15.51 -9.91 9.30
C LEU A 416 15.16 -11.21 8.58
N THR A 417 15.83 -12.30 8.89
CA THR A 417 15.51 -13.64 8.34
C THR A 417 14.20 -14.17 8.95
N GLU A 418 13.46 -14.94 8.16
CA GLU A 418 12.21 -15.62 8.53
C GLU A 418 12.42 -17.11 8.75
#